data_be938fc8f66f29206b5b8b917fda082f
#
_entry.id   be938fc8f66f29206b5b8b917fda082f
#
_cell.length_a   1.000
_cell.length_b   1.000
_cell.length_c   1.000
_cell.angle_alpha   90.00
_cell.angle_beta   90.00
_cell.angle_gamma   90.00
#
_symmetry.space_group_name_H-M   'P 1'
#
loop_
_entity.id
_entity.type
_entity.pdbx_description
1 polymer ?
#
loop_
_entity_poly.entity_id
_entity_poly.type
_entity_poly.pdbx_seq_one_letter_code
_entity_poly.pdbx_strand_id
1 'polypeptide(L)'
;KIPTPQYIIFYNGTASMPDKKELRLSDAFQQPTAQPDIEVVAHMLNINYGHNKELMERCRKLKEYAQFIDIIRHYLKENKQWSNEQAILYQK
;
A
#
# COMPACT_ATOMS: atom_id res chain seq x y z
N LYS A 1 22.93 23.69 8.76
CA LYS A 1 22.36 22.43 9.25
C LYS A 1 21.24 21.98 8.32
N ILE A 2 21.18 20.68 8.08
CA ILE A 2 20.20 20.09 7.18
C ILE A 2 19.09 19.49 8.05
N PRO A 3 17.80 19.71 7.71
CA PRO A 3 16.71 19.03 8.42
C PRO A 3 16.86 17.52 8.30
N THR A 4 16.45 16.81 9.33
CA THR A 4 16.48 15.34 9.32
C THR A 4 15.53 14.82 8.24
N PRO A 5 16.05 14.09 7.22
CA PRO A 5 15.18 13.54 6.20
C PRO A 5 14.36 12.38 6.76
N GLN A 6 13.12 12.27 6.29
CA GLN A 6 12.23 11.15 6.60
C GLN A 6 11.74 10.53 5.30
N TYR A 7 11.77 9.20 5.23
CA TYR A 7 11.30 8.47 4.06
C TYR A 7 9.95 7.85 4.39
N ILE A 8 8.92 8.28 3.68
CA ILE A 8 7.56 7.79 3.87
C ILE A 8 7.10 7.14 2.57
N ILE A 9 6.58 5.92 2.68
CA ILE A 9 6.05 5.16 1.55
C ILE A 9 4.56 4.98 1.77
N PHE A 10 3.76 5.38 0.81
CA PHE A 10 2.33 5.11 0.81
C PHE A 10 2.07 3.77 0.12
N TYR A 11 1.58 2.81 0.88
CA TYR A 11 1.22 1.50 0.34
C TYR A 11 -0.23 1.51 -0.12
N ASN A 12 -0.43 1.19 -1.38
CA ASN A 12 -1.75 1.13 -2.01
C ASN A 12 -1.93 -0.19 -2.77
N GLY A 13 -1.24 -1.23 -2.35
CA GLY A 13 -1.31 -2.56 -2.96
C GLY A 13 -2.51 -3.37 -2.46
N THR A 14 -2.64 -4.57 -2.99
CA THR A 14 -3.76 -5.48 -2.69
C THR A 14 -3.45 -6.50 -1.60
N ALA A 15 -2.19 -6.67 -1.24
CA ALA A 15 -1.81 -7.58 -0.17
C ALA A 15 -2.26 -7.02 1.19
N SER A 16 -2.60 -7.92 2.11
CA SER A 16 -2.95 -7.53 3.47
C SER A 16 -1.72 -6.99 4.18
N MET A 17 -1.78 -5.75 4.62
CA MET A 17 -0.69 -5.06 5.30
C MET A 17 -1.20 -4.30 6.51
N PRO A 18 -0.40 -4.19 7.60
CA PRO A 18 -0.79 -3.39 8.74
C PRO A 18 -0.87 -1.90 8.38
N ASP A 19 -1.44 -1.10 9.27
CA ASP A 19 -1.54 0.34 9.07
C ASP A 19 -0.17 1.01 8.90
N LYS A 20 0.82 0.55 9.66
CA LYS A 20 2.18 1.09 9.64
C LYS A 20 3.18 -0.05 9.69
N LYS A 21 4.27 0.12 8.95
CA LYS A 21 5.38 -0.83 8.97
C LYS A 21 6.68 -0.09 8.75
N GLU A 22 7.71 -0.47 9.50
CA GLU A 22 9.05 0.06 9.33
C GLU A 22 9.84 -0.87 8.42
N LEU A 23 10.43 -0.30 7.37
CA LEU A 23 11.27 -1.03 6.43
C LEU A 23 12.72 -0.58 6.60
N ARG A 24 13.63 -1.54 6.76
CA ARG A 24 15.06 -1.25 6.96
C ARG A 24 15.88 -1.83 5.82
N LEU A 25 16.82 -1.02 5.32
CA LEU A 25 17.73 -1.46 4.27
C LEU A 25 18.53 -2.70 4.72
N SER A 26 18.91 -2.74 6.00
CA SER A 26 19.71 -3.85 6.55
C SER A 26 18.98 -5.20 6.45
N ASP A 27 17.65 -5.21 6.37
CA ASP A 27 16.88 -6.45 6.22
C ASP A 27 17.10 -7.11 4.85
N ALA A 28 17.60 -6.34 3.86
CA ALA A 28 17.88 -6.83 2.52
C ALA A 28 19.34 -7.30 2.36
N PHE A 29 20.18 -7.16 3.38
CA PHE A 29 21.59 -7.56 3.31
C PHE A 29 21.72 -9.09 3.33
N GLN A 30 22.63 -9.62 2.52
CA GLN A 30 22.90 -11.07 2.50
C GLN A 30 23.42 -11.58 3.85
N GLN A 31 24.23 -10.77 4.53
CA GLN A 31 24.72 -11.09 5.85
C GLN A 31 24.16 -10.10 6.85
N PRO A 32 23.23 -10.54 7.72
CA PRO A 32 22.67 -9.65 8.73
C PRO A 32 23.76 -9.13 9.67
N THR A 33 23.67 -7.85 10.00
CA THR A 33 24.55 -7.22 10.98
C THR A 33 23.74 -6.33 11.90
N ALA A 34 24.10 -6.31 13.19
CA ALA A 34 23.48 -5.44 14.16
C ALA A 34 23.89 -3.99 14.02
N GLN A 35 25.04 -3.73 13.38
CA GLN A 35 25.59 -2.38 13.25
C GLN A 35 26.06 -2.14 11.82
N PRO A 36 25.13 -1.94 10.87
CA PRO A 36 25.52 -1.61 9.51
C PRO A 36 26.12 -0.22 9.43
N ASP A 37 27.12 -0.04 8.57
CA ASP A 37 27.71 1.27 8.33
C ASP A 37 26.72 2.20 7.59
N ILE A 38 25.85 1.62 6.76
CA ILE A 38 24.80 2.35 6.06
C ILE A 38 23.46 1.74 6.43
N GLU A 39 22.56 2.57 6.91
CA GLU A 39 21.18 2.17 7.21
C GLU A 39 20.22 3.21 6.68
N VAL A 40 19.12 2.74 6.09
CA VAL A 40 17.99 3.58 5.68
C VAL A 40 16.74 2.96 6.27
N VAL A 41 15.96 3.79 6.95
CA VAL A 41 14.68 3.39 7.52
C VAL A 41 13.58 4.13 6.80
N ALA A 42 12.64 3.40 6.20
CA ALA A 42 11.46 3.97 5.57
C ALA A 42 10.22 3.58 6.38
N HIS A 43 9.29 4.51 6.51
CA HIS A 43 8.03 4.29 7.21
C HIS A 43 6.94 4.07 6.18
N MET A 44 6.41 2.84 6.12
CA MET A 44 5.32 2.51 5.23
C MET A 44 3.99 2.77 5.92
N LEU A 45 3.11 3.51 5.25
CA LEU A 45 1.76 3.76 5.71
C LEU A 45 0.78 3.12 4.73
N ASN A 46 -0.10 2.27 5.25
CA ASN A 46 -1.14 1.66 4.42
C ASN A 46 -2.25 2.68 4.20
N ILE A 47 -2.40 3.16 2.97
CA ILE A 47 -3.43 4.16 2.62
C ILE A 47 -4.67 3.53 1.99
N ASN A 48 -4.80 2.21 2.02
CA ASN A 48 -6.02 1.57 1.56
C ASN A 48 -7.21 1.94 2.45
N TYR A 49 -8.40 1.90 1.86
CA TYR A 49 -9.63 2.26 2.56
C TYR A 49 -9.80 1.41 3.83
N GLY A 50 -10.11 2.07 4.94
CA GLY A 50 -10.26 1.42 6.24
C GLY A 50 -9.00 1.42 7.11
N HIS A 51 -7.85 1.83 6.56
CA HIS A 51 -6.59 1.91 7.29
C HIS A 51 -6.25 3.34 7.67
N ASN A 52 -5.44 3.50 8.73
CA ASN A 52 -4.94 4.81 9.19
C ASN A 52 -6.06 5.86 9.33
N LYS A 53 -7.11 5.53 10.05
CA LYS A 53 -8.30 6.37 10.17
C LYS A 53 -8.00 7.79 10.63
N GLU A 54 -7.10 7.95 11.59
CA GLU A 54 -6.72 9.27 12.09
C GLU A 54 -6.06 10.11 11.00
N LEU A 55 -5.14 9.52 10.24
CA LEU A 55 -4.51 10.19 9.11
C LEU A 55 -5.55 10.60 8.06
N MET A 56 -6.49 9.70 7.76
CA MET A 56 -7.55 9.95 6.79
C MET A 56 -8.48 11.09 7.23
N GLU A 57 -8.75 11.21 8.52
CA GLU A 57 -9.55 12.32 9.05
C GLU A 57 -8.85 13.64 8.90
N ARG A 58 -7.52 13.68 9.03
CA ARG A 58 -6.71 14.88 8.90
C ARG A 58 -6.41 15.26 7.45
N CYS A 59 -6.42 14.27 6.55
CA CYS A 59 -6.12 14.52 5.14
C CYS A 59 -7.29 14.04 4.28
N ARG A 60 -8.23 14.95 4.04
CA ARG A 60 -9.45 14.65 3.27
C ARG A 60 -9.15 14.15 1.87
N LYS A 61 -8.17 14.75 1.19
CA LYS A 61 -7.81 14.35 -0.17
C LYS A 61 -7.31 12.91 -0.23
N LEU A 62 -6.53 12.50 0.76
CA LEU A 62 -6.03 11.13 0.85
C LEU A 62 -7.18 10.16 1.12
N LYS A 63 -8.11 10.53 1.98
CA LYS A 63 -9.32 9.73 2.26
C LYS A 63 -10.15 9.55 1.00
N GLU A 64 -10.39 10.62 0.27
CA GLU A 64 -11.16 10.58 -0.98
C GLU A 64 -10.48 9.69 -2.02
N TYR A 65 -9.15 9.79 -2.13
CA TYR A 65 -8.36 8.93 -3.01
C TYR A 65 -8.50 7.46 -2.63
N ALA A 66 -8.37 7.13 -1.35
CA ALA A 66 -8.49 5.75 -0.86
C ALA A 66 -9.89 5.18 -1.15
N GLN A 67 -10.94 5.95 -0.92
CA GLN A 67 -12.31 5.55 -1.23
C GLN A 67 -12.51 5.33 -2.73
N PHE A 68 -11.98 6.23 -3.54
CA PHE A 68 -12.07 6.15 -5.01
C PHE A 68 -11.42 4.87 -5.53
N ILE A 69 -10.21 4.56 -5.07
CA ILE A 69 -9.49 3.36 -5.50
C ILE A 69 -10.22 2.10 -5.03
N ASP A 70 -10.78 2.11 -3.82
CA ASP A 70 -11.55 0.98 -3.30
C ASP A 70 -12.77 0.70 -4.18
N ILE A 71 -13.49 1.73 -4.59
CA ILE A 71 -14.64 1.61 -5.48
C ILE A 71 -14.23 1.05 -6.85
N ILE A 72 -13.12 1.57 -7.41
CA ILE A 72 -12.62 1.08 -8.70
C ILE A 72 -12.23 -0.39 -8.62
N ARG A 73 -11.56 -0.82 -7.55
CA ARG A 73 -11.16 -2.22 -7.38
C ARG A 73 -12.36 -3.15 -7.30
N HIS A 74 -13.40 -2.76 -6.59
CA HIS A 74 -14.63 -3.52 -6.52
C HIS A 74 -15.30 -3.62 -7.90
N TYR A 75 -15.37 -2.52 -8.61
CA TYR A 75 -15.94 -2.48 -9.96
C TYR A 75 -15.18 -3.38 -10.93
N LEU A 76 -13.86 -3.32 -10.93
CA LEU A 76 -13.02 -4.15 -11.80
C LEU A 76 -13.14 -5.63 -11.46
N LYS A 77 -13.24 -5.96 -10.19
CA LYS A 77 -13.43 -7.34 -9.74
C LYS A 77 -14.76 -7.91 -10.24
N GLU A 78 -15.84 -7.15 -10.14
CA GLU A 78 -17.16 -7.55 -10.63
C GLU A 78 -17.14 -7.70 -12.16
N ASN A 79 -16.57 -6.76 -12.88
CA ASN A 79 -16.49 -6.82 -14.34
C ASN A 79 -15.61 -7.96 -14.83
N LYS A 80 -14.52 -8.26 -14.14
CA LYS A 80 -13.66 -9.39 -14.48
C LYS A 80 -14.42 -10.70 -14.35
N GLN A 81 -15.21 -10.86 -13.28
CA GLN A 81 -16.04 -12.04 -13.07
C GLN A 81 -17.08 -12.14 -14.18
N TRP A 82 -17.75 -11.05 -14.51
CA TRP A 82 -18.75 -11.01 -15.58
C TRP A 82 -18.15 -11.36 -16.94
N SER A 83 -16.96 -10.83 -17.28
CA SER A 83 -16.25 -11.17 -18.50
C SER A 83 -15.89 -12.64 -18.59
N ASN A 84 -15.49 -13.24 -17.48
CA ASN A 84 -15.18 -14.66 -17.42
C ASN A 84 -16.45 -15.51 -17.67
N GLU A 85 -17.57 -15.14 -17.10
CA GLU A 85 -18.85 -15.81 -17.32
C GLU A 85 -19.28 -15.72 -18.79
N GLN A 86 -19.14 -14.55 -19.41
CA GLN A 86 -19.42 -14.37 -20.83
C GLN A 86 -18.52 -15.22 -21.71
N ALA A 87 -17.23 -15.27 -21.40
CA ALA A 87 -16.28 -16.10 -22.14
C ALA A 87 -16.67 -17.58 -22.12
N ILE A 88 -17.16 -18.06 -20.97
CA ILE A 88 -17.65 -19.43 -20.84
C ILE A 88 -18.87 -19.66 -21.73
N LEU A 89 -19.79 -18.71 -21.77
CA LEU A 89 -21.01 -18.79 -22.59
C LEU A 89 -20.67 -18.84 -24.10
N TYR A 90 -19.66 -18.08 -24.53
CA TYR A 90 -19.28 -18.02 -25.93
C TYR A 90 -18.40 -19.19 -26.39
N GLN A 91 -17.86 -19.98 -25.47
CA GLN A 91 -17.05 -21.16 -25.79
C GLN A 91 -17.91 -22.39 -26.14
N LYS A 92 -19.19 -22.30 -26.02
CA LYS A 92 -20.10 -23.35 -26.45
C LYS A 92 -20.48 -23.12 -27.91
#